data_558fb373aecd01abed14452158446810
#
_entry.id   558fb373aecd01abed14452158446810
#
_cell.length_a   1.000
_cell.length_b   1.000
_cell.length_c   1.000
_cell.angle_alpha   90.00
_cell.angle_beta   90.00
_cell.angle_gamma   90.00
#
_symmetry.space_group_name_H-M   'P 1'
#
loop_
_entity.id
_entity.type
_entity.pdbx_description
1 polymer ?
#
loop_
_entity_poly.entity_id
_entity_poly.type
_entity_poly.pdbx_seq_one_letter_code
_entity_poly.pdbx_strand_id
1 'polypeptide(L)'
;ALFADPDIMLLDEPTNNLDINTIRWLEGVLNERNSTMIIISHDRHFLNSVCTHMADLDYGELRIYPGNYDEYMTAASQVRERMYADNAKKKAQIAELQTFVSRFSANASKAKQATSRARQIEKIKLEDIKPSSRVNPYIRFDVAKKLYRMALDVEGLSKRYDGQAPLFDKLDLK
;
A
#
# COMPACT_ATOMS: atom_id res chain seq x y z
N ALA A 1 29.04 1.99 8.09
CA ALA A 1 27.98 2.50 8.98
C ALA A 1 27.88 1.66 10.26
N LEU A 2 27.80 0.32 10.17
CA LEU A 2 27.57 -0.57 11.32
C LEU A 2 28.69 -0.56 12.38
N PHE A 3 29.95 -0.33 12.01
CA PHE A 3 31.09 -0.37 12.93
C PHE A 3 31.24 0.87 13.82
N ALA A 4 30.67 2.00 13.45
CA ALA A 4 30.86 3.26 14.15
C ALA A 4 29.91 3.45 15.35
N ASP A 5 28.95 2.54 15.55
CA ASP A 5 27.89 2.60 16.57
C ASP A 5 27.23 3.98 16.71
N PRO A 6 26.67 4.52 15.62
CA PRO A 6 26.10 5.85 15.60
C PRO A 6 24.76 5.92 16.33
N ASP A 7 24.44 7.09 16.92
CA ASP A 7 23.15 7.37 17.54
C ASP A 7 22.01 7.42 16.51
N ILE A 8 22.33 7.84 15.26
CA ILE A 8 21.36 7.93 14.15
C ILE A 8 21.94 7.22 12.93
N MET A 9 21.15 6.37 12.31
CA MET A 9 21.54 5.62 11.12
C MET A 9 20.54 5.82 9.98
N LEU A 10 21.04 6.13 8.79
CA LEU A 10 20.25 6.24 7.57
C LEU A 10 20.64 5.08 6.65
N LEU A 11 19.67 4.23 6.32
CA LEU A 11 19.85 3.05 5.48
C LEU A 11 18.96 3.16 4.24
N ASP A 12 19.57 3.16 3.07
CA ASP A 12 18.88 3.19 1.80
C ASP A 12 19.08 1.85 1.09
N GLU A 13 17.96 1.11 0.92
CA GLU A 13 17.92 -0.22 0.32
C GLU A 13 18.99 -1.18 0.86
N PRO A 14 19.09 -1.39 2.18
CA PRO A 14 20.20 -2.13 2.78
C PRO A 14 20.18 -3.62 2.44
N THR A 15 19.09 -4.16 1.92
CA THR A 15 18.94 -5.56 1.52
C THR A 15 19.39 -5.83 0.09
N ASN A 16 19.64 -4.80 -0.72
CA ASN A 16 20.02 -4.97 -2.11
C ASN A 16 21.35 -5.72 -2.24
N ASN A 17 21.38 -6.68 -3.17
CA ASN A 17 22.52 -7.52 -3.48
C ASN A 17 23.03 -8.40 -2.32
N LEU A 18 22.23 -8.62 -1.29
CA LEU A 18 22.52 -9.53 -0.19
C LEU A 18 21.80 -10.86 -0.39
N ASP A 19 22.46 -11.94 0.01
CA ASP A 19 21.81 -13.25 0.13
C ASP A 19 20.93 -13.33 1.39
N ILE A 20 20.03 -14.29 1.42
CA ILE A 20 19.03 -14.42 2.50
C ILE A 20 19.64 -14.62 3.89
N ASN A 21 20.81 -15.26 3.97
CA ASN A 21 21.47 -15.48 5.28
C ASN A 21 22.09 -14.18 5.79
N THR A 22 22.66 -13.39 4.88
CA THR A 22 23.19 -12.06 5.18
C THR A 22 22.06 -11.09 5.58
N ILE A 23 20.90 -11.16 4.94
CA ILE A 23 19.72 -10.35 5.34
C ILE A 23 19.29 -10.70 6.76
N ARG A 24 19.15 -11.98 7.10
CA ARG A 24 18.80 -12.43 8.47
C ARG A 24 19.82 -11.99 9.52
N TRP A 25 21.09 -12.07 9.18
CA TRP A 25 22.14 -11.55 10.06
C TRP A 25 22.00 -10.04 10.27
N LEU A 26 21.74 -9.29 9.20
CA LEU A 26 21.54 -7.83 9.26
C LEU A 26 20.32 -7.46 10.12
N GLU A 27 19.20 -8.17 9.96
CA GLU A 27 18.00 -8.01 10.80
C GLU A 27 18.34 -8.18 12.29
N GLY A 28 19.08 -9.22 12.64
CA GLY A 28 19.54 -9.47 14.02
C GLY A 28 20.38 -8.30 14.56
N VAL A 29 21.38 -7.88 13.79
CA VAL A 29 22.27 -6.77 14.18
C VAL A 29 21.51 -5.46 14.37
N LEU A 30 20.53 -5.14 13.50
CA LEU A 30 19.75 -3.91 13.61
C LEU A 30 18.78 -3.94 14.78
N ASN A 31 18.17 -5.10 15.07
CA ASN A 31 17.23 -5.25 16.19
C ASN A 31 17.90 -5.19 17.56
N GLU A 32 19.17 -5.56 17.65
CA GLU A 32 19.96 -5.45 18.90
C GLU A 32 20.42 -4.03 19.21
N ARG A 33 20.32 -3.10 18.24
CA ARG A 33 20.80 -1.73 18.40
C ARG A 33 19.76 -0.82 19.02
N ASN A 34 20.22 0.08 19.89
CA ASN A 34 19.40 1.14 20.50
C ASN A 34 19.48 2.48 19.74
N SER A 35 19.99 2.49 18.51
CA SER A 35 20.11 3.71 17.70
C SER A 35 18.79 4.04 16.99
N THR A 36 18.57 5.32 16.73
CA THR A 36 17.45 5.75 15.88
C THR A 36 17.78 5.45 14.41
N MET A 37 16.92 4.73 13.72
CA MET A 37 17.16 4.33 12.33
C MET A 37 16.06 4.84 11.41
N ILE A 38 16.45 5.35 10.25
CA ILE A 38 15.56 5.62 9.13
C ILE A 38 15.97 4.68 8.00
N ILE A 39 15.04 3.83 7.61
CA ILE A 39 15.28 2.75 6.63
C ILE A 39 14.36 2.98 5.44
N ILE A 40 14.92 3.01 4.24
CA ILE A 40 14.20 2.97 2.98
C ILE A 40 14.40 1.58 2.39
N SER A 41 13.33 0.84 2.15
CA SER A 41 13.41 -0.48 1.54
C SER A 41 12.12 -0.87 0.82
N HIS A 42 12.24 -1.71 -0.20
CA HIS A 42 11.14 -2.37 -0.87
C HIS A 42 10.87 -3.79 -0.35
N ASP A 43 11.73 -4.29 0.52
CA ASP A 43 11.58 -5.60 1.13
C ASP A 43 10.62 -5.54 2.33
N ARG A 44 9.41 -6.04 2.12
CA ARG A 44 8.35 -6.05 3.15
C ARG A 44 8.70 -6.92 4.34
N HIS A 45 9.38 -8.04 4.13
CA HIS A 45 9.79 -8.93 5.20
C HIS A 45 10.78 -8.23 6.12
N PHE A 46 11.78 -7.61 5.54
CA PHE A 46 12.77 -6.83 6.26
C PHE A 46 12.15 -5.67 7.05
N LEU A 47 11.24 -4.89 6.42
CA LEU A 47 10.52 -3.81 7.10
C LEU A 47 9.67 -4.32 8.27
N ASN A 48 9.00 -5.47 8.12
CA ASN A 48 8.22 -6.08 9.19
C ASN A 48 9.08 -6.56 10.36
N SER A 49 10.30 -6.99 10.07
CA SER A 49 11.22 -7.57 11.06
C SER A 49 11.98 -6.51 11.87
N VAL A 50 12.26 -5.35 11.28
CA VAL A 50 13.15 -4.33 11.88
C VAL A 50 12.41 -3.05 12.29
N CYS A 51 11.38 -2.63 11.55
CA CYS A 51 10.77 -1.33 11.76
C CYS A 51 9.69 -1.37 12.84
N THR A 52 9.73 -0.36 13.74
CA THR A 52 8.71 -0.11 14.78
C THR A 52 7.69 0.94 14.36
N HIS A 53 7.99 1.72 13.34
CA HIS A 53 7.13 2.76 12.77
C HIS A 53 7.30 2.79 11.27
N MET A 54 6.21 3.12 10.57
CA MET A 54 6.22 3.34 9.13
C MET A 54 5.99 4.80 8.81
N ALA A 55 6.84 5.37 7.96
CA ALA A 55 6.71 6.72 7.45
C ALA A 55 6.23 6.67 5.99
N ASP A 56 5.02 7.12 5.73
CA ASP A 56 4.43 7.17 4.39
C ASP A 56 4.54 8.58 3.82
N LEU A 57 5.32 8.72 2.75
CA LEU A 57 5.46 9.97 2.01
C LEU A 57 4.63 9.87 0.73
N ASP A 58 3.51 10.58 0.68
CA ASP A 58 2.66 10.65 -0.50
C ASP A 58 2.17 12.08 -0.73
N TYR A 59 2.19 12.54 -1.99
CA TYR A 59 1.79 13.91 -2.39
C TYR A 59 2.43 15.04 -1.59
N GLY A 60 3.67 14.85 -1.11
CA GLY A 60 4.41 15.83 -0.32
C GLY A 60 4.01 15.89 1.16
N GLU A 61 3.13 15.02 1.61
CA GLU A 61 2.77 14.85 3.02
C GLU A 61 3.48 13.63 3.60
N LEU A 62 4.09 13.80 4.78
CA LEU A 62 4.68 12.72 5.54
C LEU A 62 3.74 12.33 6.67
N ARG A 63 3.33 11.06 6.70
CA ARG A 63 2.49 10.50 7.76
C ARG A 63 3.21 9.35 8.43
N ILE A 64 3.24 9.38 9.77
CA ILE A 64 3.90 8.34 10.57
C ILE A 64 2.83 7.46 11.20
N TYR A 65 3.00 6.15 11.04
CA TYR A 65 2.13 5.12 11.60
C TYR A 65 2.96 4.28 12.57
N PRO A 66 2.46 4.04 13.80
CA PRO A 66 3.09 3.08 14.69
C PRO A 66 2.89 1.67 14.15
N GLY A 67 3.86 0.80 14.42
CA GLY A 67 3.83 -0.58 14.00
C GLY A 67 4.68 -0.89 12.76
N ASN A 68 4.63 -2.14 12.35
CA ASN A 68 5.34 -2.66 11.20
C ASN A 68 4.60 -2.39 9.88
N TYR A 69 5.12 -2.91 8.76
CA TYR A 69 4.54 -2.69 7.43
C TYR A 69 3.10 -3.23 7.31
N ASP A 70 2.79 -4.40 7.89
CA ASP A 70 1.45 -5.00 7.78
C ASP A 70 0.41 -4.23 8.62
N GLU A 71 0.81 -3.75 9.78
CA GLU A 71 -0.01 -2.89 10.64
C GLU A 71 -0.29 -1.54 9.96
N TYR A 72 0.74 -0.94 9.35
CA TYR A 72 0.58 0.26 8.51
C TYR A 72 -0.42 0.04 7.38
N MET A 73 -0.28 -1.05 6.60
CA MET A 73 -1.18 -1.35 5.49
C MET A 73 -2.63 -1.49 5.94
N THR A 74 -2.85 -2.12 7.09
CA THR A 74 -4.17 -2.27 7.70
C THR A 74 -4.74 -0.92 8.12
N ALA A 75 -3.96 -0.11 8.84
CA ALA A 75 -4.38 1.21 9.30
C ALA A 75 -4.66 2.17 8.13
N ALA A 76 -3.78 2.20 7.14
CA ALA A 76 -3.95 3.04 5.94
C ALA A 76 -5.19 2.66 5.13
N SER A 77 -5.48 1.35 5.00
CA SER A 77 -6.69 0.86 4.34
C SER A 77 -7.96 1.29 5.09
N GLN A 78 -7.99 1.15 6.41
CA GLN A 78 -9.13 1.56 7.22
C GLN A 78 -9.39 3.07 7.15
N VAL A 79 -8.33 3.88 7.21
CA VAL A 79 -8.46 5.34 7.05
C VAL A 79 -9.08 5.68 5.69
N ARG A 80 -8.59 5.06 4.63
CA ARG A 80 -9.10 5.28 3.27
C ARG A 80 -10.57 4.86 3.14
N GLU A 81 -10.95 3.71 3.64
CA GLU A 81 -12.33 3.24 3.63
C GLU A 81 -13.27 4.19 4.37
N ARG A 82 -12.87 4.69 5.54
CA ARG A 82 -13.63 5.71 6.28
C ARG A 82 -13.82 6.99 5.47
N MET A 83 -12.75 7.48 4.84
CA MET A 83 -12.83 8.68 3.99
C MET A 83 -13.79 8.48 2.81
N TYR A 84 -13.77 7.31 2.16
CA TYR A 84 -14.72 6.98 1.09
C TYR A 84 -16.15 6.93 1.60
N ALA A 85 -16.39 6.27 2.73
CA ALA A 85 -17.72 6.17 3.35
C ALA A 85 -18.26 7.55 3.76
N ASP A 86 -17.44 8.39 4.37
CA ASP A 86 -17.82 9.74 4.78
C ASP A 86 -18.09 10.65 3.58
N ASN A 87 -17.28 10.57 2.53
CA ASN A 87 -17.54 11.29 1.28
C ASN A 87 -18.82 10.80 0.59
N ALA A 88 -19.11 9.51 0.62
CA ALA A 88 -20.37 8.99 0.07
C ALA A 88 -21.59 9.56 0.83
N LYS A 89 -21.55 9.59 2.17
CA LYS A 89 -22.60 10.21 3.00
C LYS A 89 -22.76 11.71 2.70
N LYS A 90 -21.65 12.45 2.65
CA LYS A 90 -21.66 13.89 2.32
C LYS A 90 -22.24 14.14 0.92
N LYS A 91 -21.88 13.32 -0.09
CA LYS A 91 -22.45 13.41 -1.45
C LYS A 91 -23.97 13.15 -1.46
N ALA A 92 -24.44 12.14 -0.74
CA ALA A 92 -25.86 11.83 -0.62
C ALA A 92 -26.62 13.01 0.04
N GLN A 93 -26.08 13.58 1.10
CA GLN A 93 -26.65 14.76 1.76
C GLN A 93 -26.69 15.98 0.83
N ILE A 94 -25.64 16.23 0.06
CA ILE A 94 -25.63 17.32 -0.93
C ILE A 94 -26.72 17.08 -1.98
N ALA A 95 -26.88 15.87 -2.49
CA ALA A 95 -27.87 15.53 -3.50
C ALA A 95 -29.32 15.75 -2.97
N GLU A 96 -29.58 15.35 -1.72
CA GLU A 96 -30.88 15.60 -1.07
C GLU A 96 -31.17 17.11 -0.94
N LEU A 97 -30.19 17.87 -0.43
CA LEU A 97 -30.31 19.32 -0.28
C LEU A 97 -30.50 20.02 -1.65
N GLN A 98 -29.77 19.60 -2.69
CA GLN A 98 -29.89 20.12 -4.05
C GLN A 98 -31.29 19.85 -4.61
N THR A 99 -31.83 18.65 -4.41
CA THR A 99 -33.20 18.30 -4.84
C THR A 99 -34.22 19.18 -4.17
N PHE A 100 -34.06 19.49 -2.90
CA PHE A 100 -34.96 20.41 -2.18
C PHE A 100 -34.83 21.84 -2.72
N VAL A 101 -33.61 22.34 -2.92
CA VAL A 101 -33.36 23.69 -3.44
C VAL A 101 -33.96 23.83 -4.83
N SER A 102 -33.74 22.88 -5.74
CA SER A 102 -34.27 22.93 -7.09
C SER A 102 -35.80 22.92 -7.13
N ARG A 103 -36.44 22.16 -6.23
CA ARG A 103 -37.91 22.03 -6.16
C ARG A 103 -38.61 23.29 -5.59
N PHE A 104 -37.95 23.99 -4.67
CA PHE A 104 -38.60 25.04 -3.89
C PHE A 104 -38.00 26.45 -4.05
N SER A 105 -36.97 26.63 -4.85
CA SER A 105 -36.31 27.92 -5.10
C SER A 105 -37.28 28.98 -5.66
N ALA A 106 -38.23 28.58 -6.50
CA ALA A 106 -39.21 29.47 -7.11
C ALA A 106 -40.47 29.69 -6.25
N ASN A 107 -40.60 29.02 -5.11
CA ASN A 107 -41.79 29.13 -4.25
C ASN A 107 -41.57 30.18 -3.18
N ALA A 108 -42.33 31.28 -3.22
CA ALA A 108 -42.18 32.41 -2.31
C ALA A 108 -42.25 32.05 -0.82
N SER A 109 -43.16 31.12 -0.44
CA SER A 109 -43.29 30.69 0.96
C SER A 109 -42.13 29.84 1.47
N LYS A 110 -41.39 29.17 0.57
CA LYS A 110 -40.26 28.27 0.89
C LYS A 110 -38.89 28.80 0.46
N ALA A 111 -38.83 29.96 -0.23
CA ALA A 111 -37.61 30.56 -0.72
C ALA A 111 -36.54 30.75 0.38
N LYS A 112 -36.93 31.19 1.57
CA LYS A 112 -36.04 31.36 2.73
C LYS A 112 -35.42 30.02 3.18
N GLN A 113 -36.21 28.93 3.16
CA GLN A 113 -35.71 27.59 3.48
C GLN A 113 -34.78 27.08 2.41
N ALA A 114 -35.08 27.30 1.11
CA ALA A 114 -34.21 26.91 0.00
C ALA A 114 -32.85 27.64 0.07
N THR A 115 -32.85 28.93 0.37
CA THR A 115 -31.60 29.71 0.57
C THR A 115 -30.78 29.19 1.74
N SER A 116 -31.43 28.86 2.86
CA SER A 116 -30.76 28.29 4.05
C SER A 116 -30.09 26.95 3.69
N ARG A 117 -30.77 26.08 2.93
CA ARG A 117 -30.22 24.78 2.50
C ARG A 117 -29.11 24.93 1.44
N ALA A 118 -29.20 25.90 0.55
CA ALA A 118 -28.11 26.24 -0.36
C ALA A 118 -26.82 26.61 0.40
N ARG A 119 -26.96 27.42 1.45
CA ARG A 119 -25.81 27.74 2.34
C ARG A 119 -25.28 26.54 3.11
N GLN A 120 -26.12 25.55 3.40
CA GLN A 120 -25.65 24.30 4.01
C GLN A 120 -24.79 23.48 3.05
N ILE A 121 -25.18 23.44 1.76
CA ILE A 121 -24.38 22.76 0.73
C ILE A 121 -22.98 23.36 0.63
N GLU A 122 -22.85 24.69 0.63
CA GLU A 122 -21.56 25.40 0.57
C GLU A 122 -20.65 25.09 1.76
N LYS A 123 -21.22 24.72 2.93
CA LYS A 123 -20.47 24.36 4.13
C LYS A 123 -19.98 22.91 4.13
N ILE A 124 -20.59 22.04 3.34
CA ILE A 124 -20.20 20.63 3.28
C ILE A 124 -18.95 20.53 2.41
N LYS A 125 -17.82 20.31 3.08
CA LYS A 125 -16.55 20.05 2.39
C LYS A 125 -16.39 18.56 2.16
N LEU A 126 -16.21 18.17 0.90
CA LEU A 126 -15.75 16.83 0.54
C LEU A 126 -14.25 16.79 0.78
N GLU A 127 -13.77 15.69 1.34
CA GLU A 127 -12.34 15.44 1.41
C GLU A 127 -11.82 15.05 0.04
N ASP A 128 -10.71 15.66 -0.36
CA ASP A 128 -10.03 15.31 -1.60
C ASP A 128 -9.27 14.00 -1.40
N ILE A 129 -9.93 12.89 -1.73
CA ILE A 129 -9.31 11.57 -1.68
C ILE A 129 -8.49 11.41 -2.95
N LYS A 130 -7.22 11.78 -2.87
CA LYS A 130 -6.28 11.52 -3.95
C LYS A 130 -6.10 10.01 -4.10
N PRO A 131 -6.21 9.44 -5.30
CA PRO A 131 -5.83 8.05 -5.51
C PRO A 131 -4.35 7.89 -5.12
N SER A 132 -4.01 6.77 -4.49
CA SER A 132 -2.60 6.53 -4.15
C SER A 132 -1.72 6.68 -5.38
N SER A 133 -0.60 7.40 -5.26
CA SER A 133 0.39 7.47 -6.33
C SER A 133 1.01 6.09 -6.65
N ARG A 134 0.85 5.15 -5.73
CA ARG A 134 1.33 3.75 -5.84
C ARG A 134 0.22 2.85 -6.38
N VAL A 135 -0.19 3.07 -7.63
CA VAL A 135 -1.15 2.20 -8.30
C VAL A 135 -0.41 0.95 -8.79
N ASN A 136 -0.80 -0.21 -8.29
CA ASN A 136 -0.29 -1.46 -8.83
C ASN A 136 -0.68 -1.57 -10.31
N PRO A 137 0.27 -1.88 -11.20
CA PRO A 137 -0.07 -2.11 -12.59
C PRO A 137 -1.06 -3.27 -12.69
N TYR A 138 -2.18 -3.04 -13.36
CA TYR A 138 -3.12 -4.10 -13.65
C TYR A 138 -2.58 -4.90 -14.83
N ILE A 139 -2.08 -6.10 -14.54
CA ILE A 139 -1.61 -7.03 -15.57
C ILE A 139 -2.77 -8.00 -15.84
N ARG A 140 -3.33 -7.93 -17.04
CA ARG A 140 -4.31 -8.88 -17.52
C ARG A 140 -3.61 -9.95 -18.34
N PHE A 141 -3.71 -11.18 -17.87
CA PHE A 141 -3.26 -12.33 -18.65
C PHE A 141 -4.43 -12.83 -19.50
N ASP A 142 -4.38 -12.55 -20.81
CA ASP A 142 -5.36 -13.09 -21.74
C ASP A 142 -4.98 -14.53 -22.09
N VAL A 143 -5.87 -15.44 -21.73
CA VAL A 143 -5.68 -16.87 -21.96
C VAL A 143 -6.22 -17.21 -23.34
N ALA A 144 -5.33 -17.47 -24.30
CA ALA A 144 -5.70 -17.88 -25.66
C ALA A 144 -6.39 -19.27 -25.67
N LYS A 145 -6.04 -20.15 -24.72
CA LYS A 145 -6.65 -21.49 -24.57
C LYS A 145 -6.85 -21.80 -23.09
N LYS A 146 -8.05 -22.17 -22.73
CA LYS A 146 -8.40 -22.52 -21.35
C LYS A 146 -7.70 -23.83 -20.95
N LEU A 147 -6.92 -23.78 -19.89
CA LEU A 147 -6.28 -24.94 -19.27
C LEU A 147 -7.21 -25.49 -18.18
N TYR A 148 -7.49 -26.83 -18.23
CA TYR A 148 -8.52 -27.40 -17.36
C TYR A 148 -7.99 -28.04 -16.09
N ARG A 149 -6.89 -28.80 -16.13
CA ARG A 149 -6.38 -29.51 -14.97
C ARG A 149 -4.88 -29.41 -14.78
N MET A 150 -4.12 -29.55 -15.85
CA MET A 150 -2.66 -29.52 -15.81
C MET A 150 -2.16 -28.44 -16.75
N ALA A 151 -1.35 -27.53 -16.24
CA ALA A 151 -0.71 -26.47 -17.01
C ALA A 151 0.67 -26.89 -17.50
N LEU A 152 1.36 -27.66 -16.68
CA LEU A 152 2.72 -28.12 -16.92
C LEU A 152 2.90 -29.45 -16.20
N ASP A 153 3.46 -30.42 -16.91
CA ASP A 153 3.95 -31.68 -16.37
C ASP A 153 5.40 -31.83 -16.81
N VAL A 154 6.29 -31.98 -15.85
CA VAL A 154 7.73 -32.08 -16.10
C VAL A 154 8.22 -33.38 -15.53
N GLU A 155 8.72 -34.26 -16.37
CA GLU A 155 9.26 -35.58 -16.00
C GLU A 155 10.77 -35.65 -16.39
N GLY A 156 11.59 -36.04 -15.41
CA GLY A 156 13.01 -36.34 -15.63
C GLY A 156 13.85 -35.14 -16.11
N LEU A 157 13.45 -33.91 -15.79
CA LEU A 157 14.19 -32.72 -16.22
C LEU A 157 15.56 -32.67 -15.57
N SER A 158 16.61 -32.55 -16.39
CA SER A 158 18.00 -32.41 -15.91
C SER A 158 18.68 -31.25 -16.61
N LYS A 159 19.56 -30.55 -15.95
CA LYS A 159 20.38 -29.47 -16.49
C LYS A 159 21.82 -29.58 -16.02
N ARG A 160 22.76 -29.54 -16.98
CA ARG A 160 24.18 -29.47 -16.72
C ARG A 160 24.83 -28.46 -17.67
N TYR A 161 25.80 -27.75 -17.17
CA TYR A 161 26.67 -26.89 -17.98
C TYR A 161 27.99 -27.66 -18.30
N ASP A 162 28.57 -27.37 -19.43
CA ASP A 162 29.78 -28.06 -19.90
C ASP A 162 30.92 -28.02 -18.86
N GLY A 163 31.44 -29.20 -18.51
CA GLY A 163 32.55 -29.36 -17.54
C GLY A 163 32.16 -29.21 -16.08
N GLN A 164 30.87 -29.07 -15.75
CA GLN A 164 30.38 -28.92 -14.34
C GLN A 164 29.50 -30.10 -13.90
N ALA A 165 29.36 -30.28 -12.60
CA ALA A 165 28.35 -31.18 -12.04
C ALA A 165 26.93 -30.76 -12.46
N PRO A 166 25.95 -31.70 -12.51
CA PRO A 166 24.58 -31.35 -12.82
C PRO A 166 24.06 -30.32 -11.82
N LEU A 167 23.41 -29.28 -12.35
CA LEU A 167 22.72 -28.28 -11.51
C LEU A 167 21.49 -28.91 -10.80
N PHE A 168 20.79 -29.76 -11.53
CA PHE A 168 19.75 -30.67 -11.02
C PHE A 168 19.62 -31.85 -11.99
N ASP A 169 19.17 -32.98 -11.46
CA ASP A 169 19.02 -34.22 -12.21
C ASP A 169 17.68 -34.88 -11.87
N LYS A 170 16.96 -35.33 -12.91
CA LYS A 170 15.68 -36.05 -12.82
C LYS A 170 14.63 -35.37 -11.96
N LEU A 171 14.43 -34.06 -12.16
CA LEU A 171 13.40 -33.29 -11.47
C LEU A 171 12.03 -33.57 -12.09
N ASP A 172 11.09 -34.02 -11.28
CA ASP A 172 9.69 -34.20 -11.63
C ASP A 172 8.84 -33.13 -10.93
N LEU A 173 8.00 -32.41 -11.70
CA LEU A 173 7.11 -31.40 -11.19
C LEU A 173 5.70 -31.61 -11.80
N LYS A 174 4.67 -31.59 -10.97
CA LYS A 174 3.25 -31.67 -11.35
C LYS A 174 2.47 -30.49 -10.82
#